data_5f86bec4f49a81158a62f85efbffb47f
#
_entry.id   5f86bec4f49a81158a62f85efbffb47f
#
_cell.length_a   1.000
_cell.length_b   1.000
_cell.length_c   1.000
_cell.angle_alpha   90.00
_cell.angle_beta   90.00
_cell.angle_gamma   90.00
#
_symmetry.space_group_name_H-M   'P 1'
#
loop_
_entity.id
_entity.type
_entity.pdbx_description
1 polymer ?
#
loop_
_entity_poly.entity_id
_entity_poly.type
_entity_poly.pdbx_seq_one_letter_code
_entity_poly.pdbx_strand_id
1 'polypeptide(L)'
;MQMAIENTKSPPSKTESLFRLLTFSIASFSVASALPQAGFHPFIIISLSVLLIYLGVSYYLEKKGKRAAQINIIYRCVDTIVLAGTVAFVDFAPLPSSMICTAYLVALLGYSSAYRYIYILIFLAGSGLGHLLLPLTTNLSDINILIIFLLVALYFAVSIQQSHIKNVQLSNQLDAANKENSELTRRTFNLSKYLSPTIRRAMLSGKRTTLESQDKNVTIFFSDLSGFTQLAERLEADDLALFLNIYLTEMSEIAMRFGGTIDKIIGDSIMVFFGDPESRGIKNDALSCVSMALAMRKAMTKLKNRWQAVGIENPPSIRMGINSGLCKVGHFGTEHHLTYTLLGRSVNLASRLESAADNDEILISFSTYSLVKDIVNCVPKGQLAIKGFSQPIIAYSALDLSTRHGNQTPEPDYS
;
A
#
# COMPACT_ATOMS: atom_id res chain seq x y z
N MET A 1 -17.87 -0.86 -17.63
CA MET A 1 -19.00 -1.67 -17.15
C MET A 1 -18.71 -2.33 -15.80
N GLN A 2 -17.53 -2.89 -15.52
CA GLN A 2 -17.16 -3.44 -14.19
C GLN A 2 -17.09 -2.38 -13.07
N MET A 3 -16.55 -1.17 -13.30
CA MET A 3 -16.56 -0.07 -12.31
C MET A 3 -17.96 0.47 -11.96
N ALA A 4 -18.92 0.41 -12.86
CA ALA A 4 -20.30 0.80 -12.57
C ALA A 4 -21.01 -0.21 -11.64
N ILE A 5 -20.56 -1.47 -11.64
CA ILE A 5 -21.10 -2.55 -10.80
C ILE A 5 -20.50 -2.50 -9.38
N GLU A 6 -19.29 -1.99 -9.21
CA GLU A 6 -18.66 -1.87 -7.88
C GLU A 6 -19.26 -0.74 -7.03
N ASN A 7 -19.71 0.36 -7.65
CA ASN A 7 -20.37 1.45 -6.94
C ASN A 7 -21.83 1.11 -6.50
N THR A 8 -22.38 -0.01 -6.95
CA THR A 8 -23.72 -0.48 -6.56
C THR A 8 -23.70 -1.44 -5.36
N LYS A 9 -22.54 -1.73 -4.78
CA LYS A 9 -22.39 -2.67 -3.65
C LYS A 9 -22.66 -2.07 -2.26
N SER A 10 -22.84 -0.74 -2.18
CA SER A 10 -23.22 -0.12 -0.90
C SER A 10 -24.72 -0.33 -0.61
N PRO A 11 -25.11 -0.65 0.63
CA PRO A 11 -26.51 -0.65 1.03
C PRO A 11 -27.11 0.75 0.81
N PRO A 12 -28.43 0.84 0.52
CA PRO A 12 -29.07 2.13 0.31
C PRO A 12 -28.79 3.06 1.49
N SER A 13 -28.42 4.30 1.20
CA SER A 13 -28.15 5.27 2.25
C SER A 13 -29.42 5.50 3.06
N LYS A 14 -29.31 5.80 4.36
CA LYS A 14 -30.46 6.14 5.22
C LYS A 14 -31.32 7.25 4.59
N THR A 15 -30.73 8.15 3.83
CA THR A 15 -31.38 9.21 3.06
C THR A 15 -32.24 8.66 1.95
N GLU A 16 -31.84 7.62 1.24
CA GLU A 16 -32.57 7.02 0.13
C GLU A 16 -33.87 6.33 0.60
N SER A 17 -33.79 5.58 1.69
CA SER A 17 -34.99 4.95 2.31
C SER A 17 -35.96 6.01 2.85
N LEU A 18 -35.43 7.13 3.39
CA LEU A 18 -36.26 8.23 3.88
C LEU A 18 -37.00 8.94 2.73
N PHE A 19 -36.33 9.25 1.62
CA PHE A 19 -36.93 9.86 0.45
C PHE A 19 -38.02 8.98 -0.16
N ARG A 20 -37.80 7.69 -0.20
CA ARG A 20 -38.77 6.72 -0.70
C ARG A 20 -40.03 6.71 0.16
N LEU A 21 -39.88 6.66 1.48
CA LEU A 21 -41.00 6.69 2.42
C LEU A 21 -41.79 8.00 2.32
N LEU A 22 -41.13 9.13 2.16
CA LEU A 22 -41.75 10.44 1.96
C LEU A 22 -42.56 10.49 0.65
N THR A 23 -42.01 9.99 -0.44
CA THR A 23 -42.65 9.98 -1.76
C THR A 23 -43.95 9.17 -1.74
N PHE A 24 -43.90 7.98 -1.15
CA PHE A 24 -45.10 7.14 -1.04
C PHE A 24 -46.14 7.70 -0.06
N SER A 25 -45.72 8.37 1.01
CA SER A 25 -46.65 9.08 1.92
C SER A 25 -47.38 10.21 1.20
N ILE A 26 -46.68 11.00 0.38
CA ILE A 26 -47.27 12.05 -0.44
C ILE A 26 -48.23 11.47 -1.50
N ALA A 27 -47.80 10.38 -2.16
CA ALA A 27 -48.64 9.69 -3.12
C ALA A 27 -49.94 9.17 -2.47
N SER A 28 -49.85 8.54 -1.31
CA SER A 28 -51.00 8.06 -0.55
C SER A 28 -51.94 9.20 -0.13
N PHE A 29 -51.38 10.34 0.32
CA PHE A 29 -52.16 11.52 0.68
C PHE A 29 -52.85 12.12 -0.56
N SER A 30 -52.17 12.17 -1.70
CA SER A 30 -52.73 12.67 -2.95
C SER A 30 -53.91 11.80 -3.47
N VAL A 31 -53.77 10.48 -3.35
CA VAL A 31 -54.90 9.56 -3.67
C VAL A 31 -56.05 9.78 -2.69
N ALA A 32 -55.79 9.91 -1.39
CA ALA A 32 -56.83 10.17 -0.39
C ALA A 32 -57.55 11.49 -0.63
N SER A 33 -56.86 12.55 -1.05
CA SER A 33 -57.44 13.87 -1.36
C SER A 33 -58.36 13.84 -2.61
N ALA A 34 -58.18 12.92 -3.51
CA ALA A 34 -59.01 12.72 -4.72
C ALA A 34 -60.29 11.91 -4.42
N LEU A 35 -60.37 11.23 -3.27
CA LEU A 35 -61.48 10.38 -2.88
C LEU A 35 -62.87 11.06 -2.88
N PRO A 36 -63.03 12.31 -2.40
CA PRO A 36 -64.32 12.98 -2.37
C PRO A 36 -64.93 13.23 -3.76
N GLN A 37 -64.10 13.28 -4.79
CA GLN A 37 -64.49 13.54 -6.18
C GLN A 37 -64.81 12.28 -6.95
N ALA A 38 -64.25 11.12 -6.57
CA ALA A 38 -64.37 9.86 -7.29
C ALA A 38 -65.44 8.89 -6.74
N GLY A 39 -66.08 9.23 -5.60
CA GLY A 39 -66.99 8.31 -4.90
C GLY A 39 -66.26 7.27 -4.06
N PHE A 40 -66.94 6.67 -3.06
CA PHE A 40 -66.35 5.67 -2.18
C PHE A 40 -66.23 4.30 -2.86
N HIS A 41 -65.11 4.07 -3.58
CA HIS A 41 -64.85 2.77 -4.20
C HIS A 41 -64.02 1.88 -3.28
N PRO A 42 -64.43 0.64 -2.94
CA PRO A 42 -63.67 -0.28 -2.10
C PRO A 42 -62.25 -0.59 -2.66
N PHE A 43 -62.10 -0.46 -3.99
CA PHE A 43 -60.80 -0.60 -4.67
C PHE A 43 -59.72 0.38 -4.19
N ILE A 44 -60.09 1.56 -3.69
CA ILE A 44 -59.15 2.59 -3.24
C ILE A 44 -58.51 2.18 -1.90
N ILE A 45 -59.35 1.62 -1.01
CA ILE A 45 -58.86 1.11 0.30
C ILE A 45 -57.92 -0.08 0.06
N ILE A 46 -58.25 -0.94 -0.88
CA ILE A 46 -57.43 -2.10 -1.27
C ILE A 46 -56.10 -1.63 -1.86
N SER A 47 -56.10 -0.66 -2.79
CA SER A 47 -54.86 -0.14 -3.40
C SER A 47 -53.94 0.55 -2.40
N LEU A 48 -54.46 1.34 -1.45
CA LEU A 48 -53.73 1.95 -0.33
C LEU A 48 -53.13 0.89 0.60
N SER A 49 -53.90 -0.15 0.91
CA SER A 49 -53.42 -1.25 1.77
C SER A 49 -52.29 -2.04 1.10
N VAL A 50 -52.43 -2.36 -0.19
CA VAL A 50 -51.38 -3.02 -0.97
C VAL A 50 -50.11 -2.17 -1.06
N LEU A 51 -50.26 -0.85 -1.21
CA LEU A 51 -49.14 0.08 -1.25
C LEU A 51 -48.38 0.09 0.08
N LEU A 52 -49.07 0.14 1.21
CA LEU A 52 -48.48 0.11 2.55
C LEU A 52 -47.79 -1.23 2.84
N ILE A 53 -48.39 -2.35 2.46
CA ILE A 53 -47.81 -3.69 2.56
C ILE A 53 -46.53 -3.77 1.71
N TYR A 54 -46.57 -3.28 0.50
CA TYR A 54 -45.42 -3.25 -0.41
C TYR A 54 -44.26 -2.46 0.19
N LEU A 55 -44.50 -1.27 0.78
CA LEU A 55 -43.49 -0.47 1.46
C LEU A 55 -42.87 -1.22 2.64
N GLY A 56 -43.70 -1.87 3.47
CA GLY A 56 -43.22 -2.64 4.63
C GLY A 56 -42.36 -3.83 4.22
N VAL A 57 -42.77 -4.58 3.22
CA VAL A 57 -42.04 -5.74 2.67
C VAL A 57 -40.70 -5.29 2.03
N SER A 58 -40.75 -4.23 1.23
CA SER A 58 -39.56 -3.74 0.56
C SER A 58 -38.51 -3.23 1.56
N TYR A 59 -38.90 -2.49 2.61
CA TYR A 59 -38.04 -2.05 3.69
C TYR A 59 -37.41 -3.23 4.45
N TYR A 60 -38.20 -4.26 4.75
CA TYR A 60 -37.73 -5.46 5.43
C TYR A 60 -36.68 -6.23 4.61
N LEU A 61 -36.91 -6.39 3.31
CA LEU A 61 -36.00 -7.10 2.41
C LEU A 61 -34.69 -6.33 2.14
N GLU A 62 -34.74 -4.99 2.07
CA GLU A 62 -33.56 -4.14 1.99
C GLU A 62 -32.64 -4.32 3.20
N LYS A 63 -33.21 -4.46 4.39
CA LYS A 63 -32.46 -4.61 5.63
C LYS A 63 -31.75 -5.98 5.76
N LYS A 64 -32.24 -7.02 5.08
CA LYS A 64 -31.82 -8.42 5.26
C LYS A 64 -30.98 -8.99 4.11
N GLY A 65 -30.90 -8.35 2.96
CA GLY A 65 -30.37 -8.96 1.74
C GLY A 65 -28.88 -8.78 1.50
N LYS A 66 -28.15 -9.89 1.32
CA LYS A 66 -26.74 -9.90 0.86
C LYS A 66 -26.54 -9.50 -0.62
N ARG A 67 -27.62 -9.36 -1.41
CA ARG A 67 -27.63 -8.96 -2.83
C ARG A 67 -28.30 -7.61 -3.05
N ALA A 68 -27.99 -6.65 -2.19
CA ALA A 68 -28.69 -5.37 -2.12
C ALA A 68 -28.71 -4.57 -3.44
N ALA A 69 -27.67 -4.64 -4.27
CA ALA A 69 -27.58 -3.81 -5.47
C ALA A 69 -28.54 -4.21 -6.61
N GLN A 70 -28.68 -5.49 -6.92
CA GLN A 70 -29.60 -5.97 -7.97
C GLN A 70 -31.07 -5.87 -7.55
N ILE A 71 -31.33 -6.16 -6.29
CA ILE A 71 -32.65 -6.06 -5.68
C ILE A 71 -33.11 -4.59 -5.65
N ASN A 72 -32.25 -3.64 -5.38
CA ASN A 72 -32.56 -2.21 -5.41
C ASN A 72 -32.99 -1.70 -6.78
N ILE A 73 -32.40 -2.17 -7.88
CA ILE A 73 -32.81 -1.77 -9.24
C ILE A 73 -34.21 -2.23 -9.51
N ILE A 74 -34.56 -3.47 -9.18
CA ILE A 74 -35.89 -4.05 -9.38
C ILE A 74 -36.92 -3.27 -8.56
N TYR A 75 -36.65 -2.98 -7.29
CA TYR A 75 -37.58 -2.19 -6.46
C TYR A 75 -37.81 -0.78 -7.00
N ARG A 76 -36.79 -0.11 -7.52
CA ARG A 76 -36.93 1.22 -8.12
C ARG A 76 -37.75 1.20 -9.38
N CYS A 77 -37.64 0.17 -10.23
CA CYS A 77 -38.51 0.00 -11.37
C CYS A 77 -39.99 -0.20 -10.95
N VAL A 78 -40.22 -1.04 -9.94
CA VAL A 78 -41.57 -1.28 -9.40
C VAL A 78 -42.13 -0.01 -8.76
N ASP A 79 -41.35 0.73 -7.96
CA ASP A 79 -41.76 2.02 -7.39
C ASP A 79 -42.19 3.01 -8.48
N THR A 80 -41.43 3.09 -9.57
CA THR A 80 -41.71 3.98 -10.69
C THR A 80 -43.02 3.61 -11.39
N ILE A 81 -43.27 2.32 -11.64
CA ILE A 81 -44.50 1.82 -12.26
C ILE A 81 -45.72 2.08 -11.35
N VAL A 82 -45.58 1.81 -10.04
CA VAL A 82 -46.64 2.04 -9.05
C VAL A 82 -47.02 3.52 -8.99
N LEU A 83 -45.99 4.42 -8.92
CA LEU A 83 -46.23 5.87 -8.89
C LEU A 83 -46.84 6.39 -10.19
N ALA A 84 -46.41 5.88 -11.35
CA ALA A 84 -47.02 6.21 -12.64
C ALA A 84 -48.50 5.76 -12.71
N GLY A 85 -48.77 4.56 -12.17
CA GLY A 85 -50.15 4.06 -12.07
C GLY A 85 -51.03 4.87 -11.15
N THR A 86 -50.46 5.40 -10.03
CA THR A 86 -51.24 6.30 -9.14
C THR A 86 -51.58 7.63 -9.78
N VAL A 87 -50.70 8.19 -10.63
CA VAL A 87 -51.01 9.40 -11.42
C VAL A 87 -52.19 9.15 -12.40
N ALA A 88 -52.17 8.03 -13.11
CA ALA A 88 -53.23 7.64 -14.00
C ALA A 88 -54.55 7.38 -13.26
N PHE A 89 -54.48 6.75 -12.07
CA PHE A 89 -55.66 6.44 -11.25
C PHE A 89 -56.36 7.70 -10.72
N VAL A 90 -55.61 8.78 -10.44
CA VAL A 90 -56.17 10.07 -9.99
C VAL A 90 -56.80 10.86 -11.16
N ASP A 91 -56.92 10.24 -12.32
CA ASP A 91 -57.50 10.81 -13.56
C ASP A 91 -56.82 12.14 -13.96
N PHE A 92 -55.49 12.21 -13.75
CA PHE A 92 -54.68 13.37 -14.00
C PHE A 92 -55.17 14.68 -13.35
N ALA A 93 -55.96 14.58 -12.26
CA ALA A 93 -56.40 15.77 -11.53
C ALA A 93 -55.16 16.67 -11.23
N PRO A 94 -55.19 17.97 -11.57
CA PRO A 94 -53.96 18.80 -11.65
C PRO A 94 -53.25 18.91 -10.32
N LEU A 95 -53.94 19.02 -9.22
CA LEU A 95 -53.33 19.19 -7.91
C LEU A 95 -52.72 17.89 -7.35
N PRO A 96 -53.42 16.76 -7.27
CA PRO A 96 -52.83 15.49 -6.81
C PRO A 96 -51.73 14.99 -7.72
N SER A 97 -51.87 15.10 -9.03
CA SER A 97 -50.86 14.65 -10.00
C SER A 97 -49.57 15.46 -9.88
N SER A 98 -49.65 16.79 -9.70
CA SER A 98 -48.47 17.64 -9.51
C SER A 98 -47.73 17.31 -8.20
N MET A 99 -48.45 16.98 -7.12
CA MET A 99 -47.84 16.54 -5.86
C MET A 99 -47.09 15.21 -6.00
N ILE A 100 -47.67 14.23 -6.66
CA ILE A 100 -47.03 12.92 -6.93
C ILE A 100 -45.80 13.10 -7.81
N CYS A 101 -45.89 13.89 -8.88
CA CYS A 101 -44.77 14.16 -9.79
C CYS A 101 -43.61 14.88 -9.07
N THR A 102 -43.93 15.92 -8.26
CA THR A 102 -42.94 16.65 -7.50
C THR A 102 -42.24 15.72 -6.48
N ALA A 103 -42.96 14.92 -5.74
CA ALA A 103 -42.44 13.97 -4.79
C ALA A 103 -41.52 12.92 -5.49
N TYR A 104 -41.93 12.41 -6.64
CA TYR A 104 -41.14 11.49 -7.42
C TYR A 104 -39.85 12.12 -7.94
N LEU A 105 -39.88 13.36 -8.40
CA LEU A 105 -38.71 14.10 -8.86
C LEU A 105 -37.70 14.33 -7.70
N VAL A 106 -38.19 14.66 -6.52
CA VAL A 106 -37.35 14.79 -5.31
C VAL A 106 -36.71 13.43 -4.96
N ALA A 107 -37.46 12.33 -5.02
CA ALA A 107 -36.92 11.00 -4.79
C ALA A 107 -35.82 10.59 -5.79
N LEU A 108 -35.95 11.00 -7.05
CA LEU A 108 -34.95 10.77 -8.09
C LEU A 108 -33.59 11.46 -7.78
N LEU A 109 -33.60 12.56 -7.02
CA LEU A 109 -32.35 13.20 -6.59
C LEU A 109 -31.53 12.31 -5.65
N GLY A 110 -32.17 11.46 -4.86
CA GLY A 110 -31.54 10.46 -3.99
C GLY A 110 -30.97 9.26 -4.73
N TYR A 111 -31.28 9.05 -5.99
CA TYR A 111 -30.83 7.88 -6.74
C TYR A 111 -29.48 8.10 -7.43
N SER A 112 -28.73 7.00 -7.61
CA SER A 112 -27.49 7.00 -8.36
C SER A 112 -27.69 7.55 -9.79
N SER A 113 -26.80 8.44 -10.25
CA SER A 113 -26.94 9.15 -11.52
C SER A 113 -27.07 8.24 -12.76
N ALA A 114 -26.51 7.03 -12.72
CA ALA A 114 -26.43 6.14 -13.87
C ALA A 114 -27.78 5.63 -14.40
N TYR A 115 -28.82 5.59 -13.57
CA TYR A 115 -30.12 5.01 -13.93
C TYR A 115 -31.27 5.99 -13.87
N ARG A 116 -31.06 7.27 -13.51
CA ARG A 116 -32.11 8.26 -13.34
C ARG A 116 -32.99 8.43 -14.62
N TYR A 117 -32.34 8.50 -15.77
CA TYR A 117 -33.06 8.65 -17.07
C TYR A 117 -33.96 7.45 -17.38
N ILE A 118 -33.55 6.23 -16.99
CA ILE A 118 -34.35 5.03 -17.20
C ILE A 118 -35.64 5.10 -16.38
N TYR A 119 -35.54 5.51 -15.12
CA TYR A 119 -36.69 5.67 -14.24
C TYR A 119 -37.65 6.79 -14.72
N ILE A 120 -37.11 7.90 -15.22
CA ILE A 120 -37.91 8.97 -15.81
C ILE A 120 -38.66 8.43 -17.04
N LEU A 121 -38.02 7.68 -17.89
CA LEU A 121 -38.59 7.11 -19.12
C LEU A 121 -39.70 6.09 -18.79
N ILE A 122 -39.48 5.24 -17.78
CA ILE A 122 -40.51 4.29 -17.30
C ILE A 122 -41.71 5.05 -16.70
N PHE A 123 -41.46 6.13 -15.93
CA PHE A 123 -42.51 6.95 -15.34
C PHE A 123 -43.36 7.63 -16.41
N LEU A 124 -42.74 8.25 -17.40
CA LEU A 124 -43.41 8.92 -18.51
C LEU A 124 -44.18 7.92 -19.37
N ALA A 125 -43.61 6.77 -19.69
CA ALA A 125 -44.31 5.72 -20.45
C ALA A 125 -45.48 5.15 -19.66
N GLY A 126 -45.33 4.89 -18.37
CA GLY A 126 -46.38 4.37 -17.50
C GLY A 126 -47.55 5.35 -17.35
N SER A 127 -47.26 6.64 -17.15
CA SER A 127 -48.30 7.68 -17.07
C SER A 127 -49.00 7.91 -18.42
N GLY A 128 -48.28 7.87 -19.55
CA GLY A 128 -48.81 7.99 -20.89
C GLY A 128 -49.70 6.80 -21.27
N LEU A 129 -49.30 5.59 -20.94
CA LEU A 129 -50.11 4.37 -21.12
C LEU A 129 -51.41 4.42 -20.28
N GLY A 130 -51.31 4.91 -19.04
CA GLY A 130 -52.47 5.12 -18.18
C GLY A 130 -53.48 6.08 -18.80
N HIS A 131 -53.01 7.14 -19.45
CA HIS A 131 -53.87 8.14 -20.10
C HIS A 131 -54.52 7.60 -21.40
N LEU A 132 -53.85 6.74 -22.12
CA LEU A 132 -54.37 6.12 -23.35
C LEU A 132 -55.52 5.11 -23.08
N LEU A 133 -55.56 4.57 -21.84
CA LEU A 133 -56.58 3.62 -21.39
C LEU A 133 -57.83 4.31 -20.80
N LEU A 134 -57.80 5.62 -20.56
CA LEU A 134 -58.90 6.44 -20.09
C LEU A 134 -59.58 7.14 -21.25
N PRO A 135 -60.95 7.27 -21.29
CA PRO A 135 -61.63 7.92 -22.37
C PRO A 135 -61.22 9.39 -22.48
N LEU A 136 -60.80 9.81 -23.67
CA LEU A 136 -60.31 11.13 -24.06
C LEU A 136 -61.34 12.23 -23.79
N THR A 137 -61.20 12.91 -22.63
CA THR A 137 -61.78 14.25 -22.43
C THR A 137 -60.64 15.26 -22.41
N THR A 138 -60.31 15.82 -23.59
CA THR A 138 -59.25 16.83 -23.75
C THR A 138 -59.75 18.18 -23.24
N ASN A 139 -59.38 18.53 -22.04
CA ASN A 139 -59.44 19.90 -21.52
C ASN A 139 -58.10 20.62 -21.70
N LEU A 140 -58.10 21.94 -21.92
CA LEU A 140 -56.91 22.79 -22.07
C LEU A 140 -55.88 22.63 -20.94
N SER A 141 -56.31 22.14 -19.75
CA SER A 141 -55.48 21.79 -18.59
C SER A 141 -54.50 20.68 -18.89
N ASP A 142 -54.81 19.74 -19.78
CA ASP A 142 -53.97 18.56 -20.06
C ASP A 142 -52.74 18.96 -20.88
N ILE A 143 -52.88 19.96 -21.76
CA ILE A 143 -51.78 20.53 -22.56
C ILE A 143 -50.75 21.20 -21.65
N ASN A 144 -51.19 21.93 -20.65
CA ASN A 144 -50.29 22.59 -19.69
C ASN A 144 -49.52 21.59 -18.84
N ILE A 145 -50.13 20.50 -18.45
CA ILE A 145 -49.47 19.39 -17.73
C ILE A 145 -48.41 18.73 -18.60
N LEU A 146 -48.71 18.47 -19.87
CA LEU A 146 -47.75 17.92 -20.83
C LEU A 146 -46.54 18.83 -21.05
N ILE A 147 -46.76 20.14 -21.15
CA ILE A 147 -45.68 21.12 -21.28
C ILE A 147 -44.78 21.12 -20.02
N ILE A 148 -45.33 21.09 -18.81
CA ILE A 148 -44.59 20.99 -17.57
C ILE A 148 -43.73 19.72 -17.52
N PHE A 149 -44.29 18.57 -17.91
CA PHE A 149 -43.54 17.31 -18.01
C PHE A 149 -42.38 17.40 -19.00
N LEU A 150 -42.59 17.99 -20.17
CA LEU A 150 -41.55 18.18 -21.18
C LEU A 150 -40.42 19.10 -20.66
N LEU A 151 -40.74 20.22 -19.99
CA LEU A 151 -39.77 21.12 -19.40
C LEU A 151 -38.95 20.46 -18.29
N VAL A 152 -39.60 19.68 -17.44
CA VAL A 152 -38.96 18.91 -16.37
C VAL A 152 -38.06 17.83 -16.97
N ALA A 153 -38.51 17.10 -17.98
CA ALA A 153 -37.68 16.11 -18.67
C ALA A 153 -36.46 16.73 -19.32
N LEU A 154 -36.61 17.90 -19.96
CA LEU A 154 -35.51 18.65 -20.56
C LEU A 154 -34.51 19.13 -19.50
N TYR A 155 -35.01 19.68 -18.38
CA TYR A 155 -34.15 20.07 -17.25
C TYR A 155 -33.30 18.90 -16.73
N PHE A 156 -33.93 17.73 -16.54
CA PHE A 156 -33.20 16.54 -16.10
C PHE A 156 -32.21 16.03 -17.14
N ALA A 157 -32.57 16.05 -18.43
CA ALA A 157 -31.63 15.67 -19.49
C ALA A 157 -30.38 16.54 -19.50
N VAL A 158 -30.54 17.86 -19.38
CA VAL A 158 -29.43 18.81 -19.30
C VAL A 158 -28.60 18.58 -18.01
N SER A 159 -29.27 18.39 -16.87
CA SER A 159 -28.61 18.13 -15.59
C SER A 159 -27.79 16.84 -15.59
N ILE A 160 -28.32 15.77 -16.23
CA ILE A 160 -27.63 14.49 -16.40
C ILE A 160 -26.40 14.66 -17.30
N GLN A 161 -26.54 15.39 -18.40
CA GLN A 161 -25.44 15.66 -19.31
C GLN A 161 -24.31 16.43 -18.63
N GLN A 162 -24.63 17.46 -17.83
CA GLN A 162 -23.64 18.21 -17.04
C GLN A 162 -22.95 17.31 -15.99
N SER A 163 -23.72 16.46 -15.31
CA SER A 163 -23.18 15.51 -14.35
C SER A 163 -22.24 14.48 -15.01
N HIS A 164 -22.60 14.02 -16.20
CA HIS A 164 -21.77 13.09 -16.96
C HIS A 164 -20.45 13.73 -17.39
N ILE A 165 -20.48 14.96 -17.91
CA ILE A 165 -19.29 15.72 -18.29
C ILE A 165 -18.37 15.91 -17.07
N LYS A 166 -18.94 16.31 -15.92
CA LYS A 166 -18.18 16.49 -14.69
C LYS A 166 -17.54 15.19 -14.18
N ASN A 167 -18.24 14.07 -14.28
CA ASN A 167 -17.72 12.77 -13.87
C ASN A 167 -16.58 12.32 -14.79
N VAL A 168 -16.68 12.54 -16.10
CA VAL A 168 -15.61 12.23 -17.06
C VAL A 168 -14.37 13.10 -16.78
N GLN A 169 -14.56 14.39 -16.53
CA GLN A 169 -13.46 15.29 -16.16
C GLN A 169 -12.76 14.85 -14.87
N LEU A 170 -13.54 14.48 -13.84
CA LEU A 170 -13.01 14.01 -12.56
C LEU A 170 -12.25 12.69 -12.72
N SER A 171 -12.77 11.77 -13.53
CA SER A 171 -12.09 10.50 -13.85
C SER A 171 -10.76 10.75 -14.55
N ASN A 172 -10.73 11.64 -15.54
CA ASN A 172 -9.50 12.00 -16.27
C ASN A 172 -8.46 12.67 -15.34
N GLN A 173 -8.90 13.52 -14.42
CA GLN A 173 -8.02 14.14 -13.41
C GLN A 173 -7.45 13.10 -12.46
N LEU A 174 -8.27 12.15 -12.02
CA LEU A 174 -7.84 11.06 -11.14
C LEU A 174 -6.82 10.16 -11.83
N ASP A 175 -7.05 9.81 -13.10
CA ASP A 175 -6.14 8.99 -13.89
C ASP A 175 -4.79 9.72 -14.13
N ALA A 176 -4.82 11.02 -14.40
CA ALA A 176 -3.63 11.84 -14.52
C ALA A 176 -2.83 11.90 -13.21
N ALA A 177 -3.50 12.15 -12.08
CA ALA A 177 -2.88 12.17 -10.75
C ALA A 177 -2.30 10.81 -10.35
N ASN A 178 -2.99 9.71 -10.65
CA ASN A 178 -2.50 8.35 -10.40
C ASN A 178 -1.26 8.04 -11.25
N LYS A 179 -1.23 8.47 -12.51
CA LYS A 179 -0.06 8.30 -13.39
C LYS A 179 1.14 9.08 -12.87
N GLU A 180 0.95 10.33 -12.48
CA GLU A 180 2.01 11.17 -11.88
C GLU A 180 2.54 10.55 -10.59
N ASN A 181 1.66 10.11 -9.69
CA ASN A 181 2.03 9.47 -8.43
C ASN A 181 2.81 8.16 -8.67
N SER A 182 2.41 7.37 -9.65
CA SER A 182 3.11 6.14 -10.03
C SER A 182 4.51 6.43 -10.58
N GLU A 183 4.66 7.51 -11.35
CA GLU A 183 5.95 7.93 -11.87
C GLU A 183 6.88 8.48 -10.77
N LEU A 184 6.35 9.30 -9.87
CA LEU A 184 7.08 9.78 -8.68
C LEU A 184 7.54 8.60 -7.80
N THR A 185 6.66 7.64 -7.56
CA THR A 185 7.00 6.43 -6.79
C THR A 185 8.12 5.65 -7.45
N ARG A 186 8.07 5.48 -8.77
CA ARG A 186 9.12 4.80 -9.55
C ARG A 186 10.46 5.56 -9.48
N ARG A 187 10.43 6.90 -9.61
CA ARG A 187 11.64 7.73 -9.49
C ARG A 187 12.24 7.62 -8.08
N THR A 188 11.40 7.74 -7.04
CA THR A 188 11.81 7.60 -5.65
C THR A 188 12.40 6.21 -5.38
N PHE A 189 11.77 5.14 -5.90
CA PHE A 189 12.30 3.79 -5.79
C PHE A 189 13.67 3.64 -6.47
N ASN A 190 13.87 4.21 -7.67
CA ASN A 190 15.15 4.16 -8.35
C ASN A 190 16.24 4.90 -7.59
N LEU A 191 15.95 6.10 -7.04
CA LEU A 191 16.89 6.83 -6.20
C LEU A 191 17.21 6.07 -4.90
N SER A 192 16.25 5.37 -4.35
CA SER A 192 16.42 4.60 -3.12
C SER A 192 17.35 3.39 -3.25
N LYS A 193 17.68 2.95 -4.48
CA LYS A 193 18.69 1.90 -4.71
C LYS A 193 20.10 2.31 -4.30
N TYR A 194 20.37 3.61 -4.25
CA TYR A 194 21.66 4.16 -3.81
C TYR A 194 21.75 4.30 -2.27
N LEU A 195 20.67 4.02 -1.57
CA LEU A 195 20.64 4.01 -0.10
C LEU A 195 20.71 2.56 0.41
N SER A 196 21.32 2.35 1.55
CA SER A 196 21.26 1.02 2.17
C SER A 196 19.80 0.62 2.44
N PRO A 197 19.43 -0.66 2.28
CA PRO A 197 18.05 -1.13 2.46
C PRO A 197 17.46 -0.76 3.82
N THR A 198 18.26 -0.76 4.87
CA THR A 198 17.85 -0.44 6.23
C THR A 198 17.51 1.04 6.38
N ILE A 199 18.34 1.93 5.82
CA ILE A 199 18.12 3.39 5.82
C ILE A 199 16.87 3.71 4.97
N ARG A 200 16.75 3.09 3.80
CA ARG A 200 15.57 3.22 2.94
C ARG A 200 14.29 2.88 3.68
N ARG A 201 14.27 1.76 4.42
CA ARG A 201 13.11 1.34 5.22
C ARG A 201 12.78 2.35 6.31
N ALA A 202 13.78 2.86 7.03
CA ALA A 202 13.60 3.88 8.06
C ALA A 202 13.01 5.19 7.48
N MET A 203 13.50 5.65 6.32
CA MET A 203 12.97 6.83 5.64
C MET A 203 11.53 6.64 5.14
N LEU A 204 11.23 5.50 4.51
CA LEU A 204 9.89 5.19 4.00
C LEU A 204 8.86 5.00 5.12
N SER A 205 9.28 4.55 6.30
CA SER A 205 8.39 4.42 7.48
C SER A 205 8.05 5.76 8.15
N GLY A 206 8.52 6.89 7.61
CA GLY A 206 8.28 8.21 8.17
C GLY A 206 8.99 8.48 9.51
N LYS A 207 9.83 7.54 9.96
CA LYS A 207 10.71 7.81 11.09
C LYS A 207 11.69 8.89 10.64
N ARG A 208 11.55 10.08 11.18
CA ARG A 208 12.55 11.15 11.00
C ARG A 208 13.89 10.59 11.47
N THR A 209 14.78 10.29 10.53
CA THR A 209 16.19 10.18 10.84
C THR A 209 16.59 11.56 11.34
N THR A 210 16.73 11.69 12.65
CA THR A 210 17.21 12.94 13.23
C THR A 210 18.56 13.24 12.59
N LEU A 211 18.72 14.45 12.07
CA LEU A 211 20.01 14.94 11.53
C LEU A 211 21.11 14.96 12.62
N GLU A 212 20.72 14.74 13.87
CA GLU A 212 21.62 14.72 15.03
C GLU A 212 22.33 13.37 15.14
N SER A 213 23.64 13.43 15.27
CA SER A 213 24.46 12.27 15.55
C SER A 213 24.28 11.82 17.00
N GLN A 214 24.16 10.51 17.23
CA GLN A 214 23.97 9.90 18.54
C GLN A 214 25.16 9.00 18.90
N ASP A 215 25.47 8.93 20.17
CA ASP A 215 26.48 7.97 20.69
C ASP A 215 25.76 6.62 20.87
N LYS A 216 26.22 5.59 20.14
CA LYS A 216 25.69 4.24 20.21
C LYS A 216 26.77 3.19 20.29
N ASN A 217 26.50 2.14 21.08
CA ASN A 217 27.32 0.93 21.05
C ASN A 217 26.91 0.09 19.84
N VAL A 218 27.84 -0.07 18.91
CA VAL A 218 27.62 -0.80 17.64
C VAL A 218 28.72 -1.84 17.44
N THR A 219 28.43 -2.85 16.65
CA THR A 219 29.44 -3.81 16.17
C THR A 219 29.72 -3.53 14.71
N ILE A 220 31.00 -3.33 14.39
CA ILE A 220 31.46 -2.86 13.09
C ILE A 220 32.26 -3.99 12.43
N PHE A 221 31.99 -4.19 11.17
CA PHE A 221 32.62 -5.19 10.31
C PHE A 221 33.27 -4.50 9.11
N PHE A 222 34.48 -4.91 8.81
CA PHE A 222 35.18 -4.63 7.56
C PHE A 222 35.60 -5.92 6.89
N SER A 223 35.49 -5.97 5.57
CA SER A 223 36.10 -7.02 4.77
C SER A 223 36.78 -6.44 3.55
N ASP A 224 37.79 -7.15 3.06
CA ASP A 224 38.61 -6.81 1.90
C ASP A 224 39.09 -8.09 1.20
N LEU A 225 39.36 -8.04 -0.10
CA LEU A 225 39.85 -9.18 -0.88
C LEU A 225 41.37 -9.12 -1.00
N SER A 226 42.06 -10.04 -0.33
CA SER A 226 43.49 -10.19 -0.50
C SER A 226 43.86 -10.65 -1.91
N GLY A 227 44.71 -9.88 -2.59
CA GLY A 227 45.12 -10.16 -3.98
C GLY A 227 44.19 -9.57 -5.06
N PHE A 228 43.19 -8.78 -4.68
CA PHE A 228 42.26 -8.16 -5.66
C PHE A 228 43.00 -7.17 -6.60
N THR A 229 43.93 -6.35 -6.09
CA THR A 229 44.69 -5.41 -6.94
C THR A 229 45.44 -6.15 -8.05
N GLN A 230 46.08 -7.28 -7.72
CA GLN A 230 46.78 -8.10 -8.72
C GLN A 230 45.84 -8.76 -9.71
N LEU A 231 44.65 -9.14 -9.27
CA LEU A 231 43.61 -9.66 -10.15
C LEU A 231 43.10 -8.56 -11.09
N ALA A 232 42.89 -7.36 -10.60
CA ALA A 232 42.41 -6.21 -11.36
C ALA A 232 43.41 -5.78 -12.48
N GLU A 233 44.69 -5.99 -12.26
CA GLU A 233 45.71 -5.73 -13.30
C GLU A 233 45.73 -6.76 -14.42
N ARG A 234 45.13 -7.96 -14.23
CA ARG A 234 45.14 -9.08 -15.17
C ARG A 234 43.84 -9.25 -15.95
N LEU A 235 42.74 -8.86 -15.37
CA LEU A 235 41.41 -9.01 -15.98
C LEU A 235 41.09 -7.82 -16.89
N GLU A 236 40.36 -8.08 -17.96
CA GLU A 236 39.70 -7.05 -18.76
C GLU A 236 38.62 -6.34 -17.88
N ALA A 237 38.35 -5.09 -18.19
CA ALA A 237 37.47 -4.24 -17.36
C ALA A 237 36.06 -4.84 -17.18
N ASP A 238 35.50 -5.46 -18.21
CA ASP A 238 34.18 -6.07 -18.18
C ASP A 238 34.17 -7.34 -17.31
N ASP A 239 35.20 -8.16 -17.38
CA ASP A 239 35.34 -9.36 -16.55
C ASP A 239 35.55 -9.00 -15.08
N LEU A 240 36.37 -7.97 -14.83
CA LEU A 240 36.57 -7.44 -13.49
C LEU A 240 35.27 -6.91 -12.88
N ALA A 241 34.48 -6.16 -13.66
CA ALA A 241 33.18 -5.65 -13.23
C ALA A 241 32.20 -6.79 -12.92
N LEU A 242 32.15 -7.81 -13.78
CA LEU A 242 31.32 -9.00 -13.55
C LEU A 242 31.74 -9.75 -12.29
N PHE A 243 33.05 -9.99 -12.12
CA PHE A 243 33.61 -10.61 -10.93
C PHE A 243 33.21 -9.87 -9.65
N LEU A 244 33.45 -8.55 -9.64
CA LEU A 244 33.18 -7.72 -8.48
C LEU A 244 31.67 -7.66 -8.16
N ASN A 245 30.81 -7.54 -9.18
CA ASN A 245 29.38 -7.52 -8.98
C ASN A 245 28.84 -8.84 -8.40
N ILE A 246 29.35 -9.99 -8.81
CA ILE A 246 28.97 -11.29 -8.24
C ILE A 246 29.36 -11.35 -6.76
N TYR A 247 30.59 -10.95 -6.44
CA TYR A 247 31.09 -10.89 -5.06
C TYR A 247 30.26 -9.96 -4.18
N LEU A 248 30.09 -8.71 -4.61
CA LEU A 248 29.38 -7.70 -3.86
C LEU A 248 27.90 -8.06 -3.64
N THR A 249 27.25 -8.68 -4.66
CA THR A 249 25.88 -9.15 -4.54
C THR A 249 25.75 -10.22 -3.45
N GLU A 250 26.57 -11.28 -3.54
CA GLU A 250 26.53 -12.38 -2.56
C GLU A 250 26.81 -11.88 -1.13
N MET A 251 27.84 -11.04 -0.96
CA MET A 251 28.20 -10.50 0.36
C MET A 251 27.12 -9.55 0.92
N SER A 252 26.54 -8.72 0.06
CA SER A 252 25.47 -7.79 0.47
C SER A 252 24.19 -8.54 0.87
N GLU A 253 23.82 -9.60 0.14
CA GLU A 253 22.68 -10.43 0.50
C GLU A 253 22.87 -11.14 1.84
N ILE A 254 24.11 -11.63 2.11
CA ILE A 254 24.43 -12.20 3.41
C ILE A 254 24.31 -11.12 4.50
N ALA A 255 24.89 -9.93 4.30
CA ALA A 255 24.82 -8.85 5.28
C ALA A 255 23.37 -8.48 5.62
N MET A 256 22.52 -8.33 4.61
CA MET A 256 21.10 -8.03 4.81
C MET A 256 20.35 -9.14 5.53
N ARG A 257 20.62 -10.39 5.21
CA ARG A 257 19.98 -11.57 5.84
C ARG A 257 20.25 -11.64 7.35
N PHE A 258 21.43 -11.23 7.79
CA PHE A 258 21.75 -11.18 9.21
C PHE A 258 21.33 -9.88 9.91
N GLY A 259 20.74 -8.93 9.19
CA GLY A 259 20.27 -7.65 9.72
C GLY A 259 21.37 -6.59 9.82
N GLY A 260 22.47 -6.75 9.08
CA GLY A 260 23.53 -5.77 8.98
C GLY A 260 23.13 -4.53 8.17
N THR A 261 23.58 -3.37 8.59
CA THR A 261 23.48 -2.12 7.84
C THR A 261 24.75 -1.93 7.03
N ILE A 262 24.65 -2.01 5.70
CA ILE A 262 25.77 -1.72 4.81
C ILE A 262 26.00 -0.20 4.83
N ASP A 263 27.16 0.21 5.28
CA ASP A 263 27.55 1.62 5.34
C ASP A 263 28.05 2.11 3.98
N LYS A 264 29.10 1.47 3.48
CA LYS A 264 29.68 1.78 2.17
C LYS A 264 30.41 0.59 1.58
N ILE A 265 30.58 0.64 0.28
CA ILE A 265 31.42 -0.26 -0.50
C ILE A 265 32.45 0.60 -1.20
N ILE A 266 33.74 0.25 -1.04
CA ILE A 266 34.87 0.97 -1.64
C ILE A 266 35.72 -0.05 -2.38
N GLY A 267 35.55 -0.13 -3.71
CA GLY A 267 36.18 -1.20 -4.50
C GLY A 267 35.64 -2.57 -4.07
N ASP A 268 36.51 -3.43 -3.60
CA ASP A 268 36.21 -4.76 -3.06
C ASP A 268 35.99 -4.77 -1.53
N SER A 269 36.24 -3.64 -0.86
CA SER A 269 36.06 -3.52 0.58
C SER A 269 34.62 -3.19 0.94
N ILE A 270 34.08 -3.87 1.96
CA ILE A 270 32.72 -3.70 2.44
C ILE A 270 32.74 -3.34 3.93
N MET A 271 32.05 -2.26 4.29
CA MET A 271 31.79 -1.89 5.67
C MET A 271 30.34 -2.15 6.04
N VAL A 272 30.12 -2.91 7.10
CA VAL A 272 28.80 -3.23 7.67
C VAL A 272 28.81 -2.94 9.16
N PHE A 273 27.67 -2.53 9.70
CA PHE A 273 27.52 -2.39 11.14
C PHE A 273 26.17 -2.92 11.65
N PHE A 274 26.12 -3.25 12.94
CA PHE A 274 24.95 -3.74 13.65
C PHE A 274 24.70 -2.87 14.89
N GLY A 275 23.43 -2.71 15.26
CA GLY A 275 23.02 -1.92 16.42
C GLY A 275 22.40 -0.56 16.05
N ASP A 276 22.28 -0.27 14.76
CA ASP A 276 21.59 0.91 14.25
C ASP A 276 21.18 0.70 12.78
N PRO A 277 20.02 1.22 12.32
CA PRO A 277 18.95 1.92 13.05
C PRO A 277 18.13 1.01 13.97
N GLU A 278 18.25 -0.30 13.82
CA GLU A 278 17.61 -1.30 14.67
C GLU A 278 18.67 -2.06 15.46
N SER A 279 18.41 -2.28 16.75
CA SER A 279 19.28 -3.06 17.63
C SER A 279 18.50 -4.16 18.31
N ARG A 280 19.10 -5.36 18.36
CA ARG A 280 18.60 -6.50 19.15
C ARG A 280 19.30 -6.60 20.51
N GLY A 281 20.06 -5.57 20.88
CA GLY A 281 20.94 -5.51 22.04
C GLY A 281 22.38 -5.89 21.69
N ILE A 282 23.32 -5.26 22.38
CA ILE A 282 24.77 -5.28 22.08
C ILE A 282 25.31 -6.70 21.86
N LYS A 283 24.88 -7.67 22.70
CA LYS A 283 25.32 -9.07 22.60
C LYS A 283 24.79 -9.76 21.34
N ASN A 284 23.53 -9.58 21.04
CA ASN A 284 22.91 -10.18 19.85
C ASN A 284 23.38 -9.53 18.55
N ASP A 285 23.62 -8.22 18.56
CA ASP A 285 24.19 -7.48 17.43
C ASP A 285 25.62 -7.97 17.12
N ALA A 286 26.45 -8.18 18.14
CA ALA A 286 27.79 -8.74 17.99
C ALA A 286 27.74 -10.20 17.48
N LEU A 287 26.85 -11.00 18.00
CA LEU A 287 26.65 -12.39 17.56
C LEU A 287 26.20 -12.45 16.11
N SER A 288 25.23 -11.62 15.72
CA SER A 288 24.74 -11.52 14.34
C SER A 288 25.87 -11.11 13.38
N CYS A 289 26.70 -10.14 13.77
CA CYS A 289 27.86 -9.70 13.00
C CYS A 289 28.88 -10.83 12.78
N VAL A 290 29.26 -11.55 13.84
CA VAL A 290 30.23 -12.67 13.73
C VAL A 290 29.63 -13.82 12.91
N SER A 291 28.33 -14.14 13.11
CA SER A 291 27.63 -15.17 12.32
C SER A 291 27.56 -14.81 10.84
N MET A 292 27.34 -13.53 10.52
CA MET A 292 27.42 -13.00 9.15
C MET A 292 28.80 -13.24 8.55
N ALA A 293 29.89 -12.88 9.28
CA ALA A 293 31.25 -13.06 8.80
C ALA A 293 31.57 -14.55 8.56
N LEU A 294 31.11 -15.47 9.41
CA LEU A 294 31.25 -16.91 9.21
C LEU A 294 30.50 -17.38 7.95
N ALA A 295 29.31 -16.85 7.71
CA ALA A 295 28.53 -17.15 6.50
C ALA A 295 29.21 -16.60 5.24
N MET A 296 29.77 -15.39 5.28
CA MET A 296 30.55 -14.80 4.18
C MET A 296 31.78 -15.63 3.85
N ARG A 297 32.54 -16.08 4.87
CA ARG A 297 33.68 -16.99 4.67
C ARG A 297 33.29 -18.29 3.99
N LYS A 298 32.16 -18.87 4.38
CA LYS A 298 31.63 -20.08 3.73
C LYS A 298 31.19 -19.82 2.29
N ALA A 299 30.58 -18.67 2.01
CA ALA A 299 30.20 -18.28 0.64
C ALA A 299 31.45 -18.06 -0.24
N MET A 300 32.51 -17.46 0.30
CA MET A 300 33.79 -17.29 -0.42
C MET A 300 34.39 -18.61 -0.89
N THR A 301 34.29 -19.67 -0.11
CA THR A 301 34.76 -21.01 -0.54
C THR A 301 34.03 -21.46 -1.81
N LYS A 302 32.70 -21.23 -1.89
CA LYS A 302 31.91 -21.54 -3.09
C LYS A 302 32.25 -20.65 -4.29
N LEU A 303 32.46 -19.35 -4.04
CA LEU A 303 32.85 -18.39 -5.08
C LEU A 303 34.23 -18.73 -5.65
N LYS A 304 35.21 -19.06 -4.81
CA LYS A 304 36.53 -19.49 -5.25
C LYS A 304 36.47 -20.68 -6.20
N ASN A 305 35.67 -21.71 -5.88
CA ASN A 305 35.50 -22.89 -6.75
C ASN A 305 34.88 -22.51 -8.10
N ARG A 306 33.91 -21.59 -8.11
CA ARG A 306 33.31 -21.08 -9.36
C ARG A 306 34.29 -20.30 -10.20
N TRP A 307 35.10 -19.43 -9.59
CA TRP A 307 36.11 -18.63 -10.28
C TRP A 307 37.23 -19.50 -10.85
N GLN A 308 37.65 -20.53 -10.13
CA GLN A 308 38.61 -21.51 -10.66
C GLN A 308 38.04 -22.27 -11.88
N ALA A 309 36.78 -22.63 -11.86
CA ALA A 309 36.11 -23.30 -12.98
C ALA A 309 36.01 -22.42 -14.24
N VAL A 310 36.06 -21.10 -14.13
CA VAL A 310 36.08 -20.15 -15.26
C VAL A 310 37.48 -19.64 -15.60
N GLY A 311 38.54 -20.25 -15.03
CA GLY A 311 39.95 -20.00 -15.43
C GLY A 311 40.69 -19.00 -14.54
N ILE A 312 40.16 -18.56 -13.41
CA ILE A 312 40.91 -17.75 -12.45
C ILE A 312 41.73 -18.69 -11.55
N GLU A 313 43.00 -18.90 -11.89
CA GLU A 313 43.87 -19.88 -11.23
C GLU A 313 44.05 -19.60 -9.72
N ASN A 314 44.19 -18.31 -9.35
CA ASN A 314 44.41 -17.87 -7.96
C ASN A 314 43.33 -16.89 -7.56
N PRO A 315 42.11 -17.37 -7.20
CA PRO A 315 41.04 -16.49 -6.77
C PRO A 315 41.40 -15.82 -5.43
N PRO A 316 41.01 -14.55 -5.25
CA PRO A 316 41.32 -13.79 -4.04
C PRO A 316 40.67 -14.42 -2.79
N SER A 317 41.32 -14.17 -1.64
CA SER A 317 40.83 -14.56 -0.31
C SER A 317 40.22 -13.38 0.39
N ILE A 318 39.25 -13.62 1.29
CA ILE A 318 38.64 -12.57 2.07
C ILE A 318 39.37 -12.40 3.41
N ARG A 319 39.61 -11.16 3.83
CA ARG A 319 40.05 -10.80 5.17
C ARG A 319 38.95 -10.07 5.87
N MET A 320 38.74 -10.31 7.16
CA MET A 320 37.63 -9.73 7.92
C MET A 320 38.07 -9.26 9.30
N GLY A 321 37.64 -8.05 9.67
CA GLY A 321 37.87 -7.46 10.95
C GLY A 321 36.62 -6.99 11.65
N ILE A 322 36.46 -7.31 12.95
CA ILE A 322 35.24 -6.96 13.71
C ILE A 322 35.64 -6.32 15.04
N ASN A 323 34.97 -5.21 15.35
CA ASN A 323 35.08 -4.56 16.64
C ASN A 323 33.74 -4.04 17.14
N SER A 324 33.48 -4.24 18.43
CA SER A 324 32.28 -3.70 19.11
C SER A 324 32.69 -2.56 20.03
N GLY A 325 31.98 -1.43 19.96
CA GLY A 325 32.29 -0.28 20.81
C GLY A 325 31.46 0.95 20.52
N LEU A 326 31.68 2.00 21.29
CA LEU A 326 30.97 3.27 21.17
C LEU A 326 31.40 4.01 19.91
N CYS A 327 30.43 4.46 19.15
CA CYS A 327 30.58 5.28 17.94
C CYS A 327 29.53 6.38 17.90
N LYS A 328 29.88 7.46 17.22
CA LYS A 328 28.91 8.47 16.83
C LYS A 328 28.28 8.06 15.53
N VAL A 329 26.92 7.84 15.54
CA VAL A 329 26.13 7.39 14.42
C VAL A 329 25.22 8.52 13.96
N GLY A 330 25.14 8.80 12.67
CA GLY A 330 24.28 9.86 12.16
C GLY A 330 24.67 10.32 10.75
N HIS A 331 24.12 11.47 10.38
CA HIS A 331 24.40 12.09 9.10
C HIS A 331 25.62 13.01 9.22
N PHE A 332 26.61 12.80 8.37
CA PHE A 332 27.83 13.59 8.29
C PHE A 332 28.05 14.07 6.87
N GLY A 333 28.51 15.30 6.71
CA GLY A 333 28.79 15.87 5.39
C GLY A 333 28.39 17.33 5.28
N THR A 334 28.06 17.75 4.07
CA THR A 334 27.61 19.09 3.74
C THR A 334 26.12 19.09 3.38
N GLU A 335 25.49 20.28 3.24
CA GLU A 335 24.09 20.39 2.80
C GLU A 335 23.81 19.69 1.46
N HIS A 336 24.81 19.56 0.59
CA HIS A 336 24.67 18.96 -0.74
C HIS A 336 25.10 17.51 -0.79
N HIS A 337 25.80 17.01 0.25
CA HIS A 337 26.26 15.61 0.29
C HIS A 337 26.29 15.13 1.74
N LEU A 338 25.24 14.45 2.14
CA LEU A 338 25.11 13.84 3.47
C LEU A 338 25.24 12.32 3.35
N THR A 339 26.07 11.75 4.20
CA THR A 339 26.23 10.30 4.32
C THR A 339 25.84 9.87 5.73
N TYR A 340 24.96 8.87 5.83
CA TYR A 340 24.68 8.23 7.11
C TYR A 340 25.77 7.21 7.39
N THR A 341 26.57 7.41 8.45
CA THR A 341 27.75 6.59 8.74
C THR A 341 28.12 6.63 10.21
N LEU A 342 29.17 5.91 10.55
CA LEU A 342 29.77 5.83 11.87
C LEU A 342 31.07 6.62 11.92
N LEU A 343 31.28 7.36 13.00
CA LEU A 343 32.56 7.98 13.31
C LEU A 343 33.05 7.55 14.71
N GLY A 344 34.34 7.25 14.80
CA GLY A 344 34.95 6.95 16.09
C GLY A 344 36.17 6.04 16.01
N ARG A 345 36.87 5.95 17.12
CA ARG A 345 38.06 5.09 17.27
C ARG A 345 37.73 3.60 17.05
N SER A 346 36.49 3.20 17.39
CA SER A 346 36.02 1.81 17.23
C SER A 346 35.93 1.42 15.75
N VAL A 347 35.58 2.35 14.85
CA VAL A 347 35.55 2.13 13.39
C VAL A 347 36.94 1.87 12.86
N ASN A 348 37.92 2.73 13.26
CA ASN A 348 39.32 2.57 12.85
C ASN A 348 39.90 1.25 13.34
N LEU A 349 39.52 0.79 14.56
CA LEU A 349 40.00 -0.48 15.08
C LEU A 349 39.48 -1.67 14.23
N ALA A 350 38.20 -1.68 13.85
CA ALA A 350 37.66 -2.73 13.01
C ALA A 350 38.38 -2.82 11.66
N SER A 351 38.60 -1.68 10.98
CA SER A 351 39.37 -1.62 9.73
C SER A 351 40.81 -2.11 9.89
N ARG A 352 41.46 -1.77 11.00
CA ARG A 352 42.85 -2.23 11.25
C ARG A 352 42.93 -3.72 11.58
N LEU A 353 41.90 -4.27 12.23
CA LEU A 353 41.82 -5.72 12.45
C LEU A 353 41.64 -6.46 11.11
N GLU A 354 40.84 -5.93 10.21
CA GLU A 354 40.72 -6.48 8.84
C GLU A 354 42.10 -6.52 8.16
N SER A 355 42.78 -5.39 8.15
CA SER A 355 44.13 -5.30 7.50
C SER A 355 45.21 -6.19 8.16
N ALA A 356 45.04 -6.57 9.43
CA ALA A 356 45.93 -7.44 10.17
C ALA A 356 45.51 -8.92 10.10
N ALA A 357 44.37 -9.23 9.54
CA ALA A 357 43.88 -10.59 9.41
C ALA A 357 44.64 -11.35 8.30
N ASP A 358 44.83 -12.65 8.50
CA ASP A 358 45.33 -13.55 7.50
C ASP A 358 44.25 -13.88 6.44
N ASN A 359 44.63 -14.51 5.37
CA ASN A 359 43.67 -14.94 4.32
C ASN A 359 42.58 -15.88 4.90
N ASP A 360 41.32 -15.54 4.61
CA ASP A 360 40.12 -16.23 5.09
C ASP A 360 39.94 -16.21 6.63
N GLU A 361 40.64 -15.29 7.30
CA GLU A 361 40.55 -15.09 8.74
C GLU A 361 39.50 -14.05 9.11
N ILE A 362 38.79 -14.31 10.24
CA ILE A 362 37.89 -13.37 10.90
C ILE A 362 38.55 -12.93 12.21
N LEU A 363 39.15 -11.75 12.21
CA LEU A 363 39.84 -11.22 13.36
C LEU A 363 38.93 -10.30 14.17
N ILE A 364 38.74 -10.61 15.45
CA ILE A 364 37.83 -9.86 16.32
C ILE A 364 38.59 -9.23 17.50
N SER A 365 38.17 -8.05 17.95
CA SER A 365 38.70 -7.41 19.15
C SER A 365 38.34 -8.16 20.44
N PHE A 366 39.05 -7.88 21.54
CA PHE A 366 38.67 -8.36 22.88
C PHE A 366 37.23 -7.93 23.26
N SER A 367 36.82 -6.72 22.90
CA SER A 367 35.44 -6.23 23.15
C SER A 367 34.39 -7.11 22.47
N THR A 368 34.58 -7.45 21.19
CA THR A 368 33.68 -8.36 20.47
C THR A 368 33.76 -9.77 21.03
N TYR A 369 34.97 -10.30 21.29
CA TYR A 369 35.18 -11.61 21.91
C TYR A 369 34.40 -11.76 23.21
N SER A 370 34.48 -10.77 24.11
CA SER A 370 33.75 -10.80 25.38
C SER A 370 32.25 -10.93 25.26
N LEU A 371 31.65 -10.47 24.15
CA LEU A 371 30.22 -10.56 23.86
C LEU A 371 29.84 -11.91 23.29
N VAL A 372 30.71 -12.59 22.52
CA VAL A 372 30.38 -13.80 21.76
C VAL A 372 31.04 -15.08 22.22
N LYS A 373 31.98 -15.03 23.18
CA LYS A 373 32.80 -16.15 23.63
C LYS A 373 32.05 -17.38 24.10
N ASP A 374 30.78 -17.24 24.54
CA ASP A 374 29.97 -18.36 25.02
C ASP A 374 29.37 -19.17 23.86
N ILE A 375 29.31 -18.57 22.65
CA ILE A 375 28.61 -19.12 21.48
C ILE A 375 29.56 -19.33 20.30
N VAL A 376 30.62 -18.56 20.19
CA VAL A 376 31.59 -18.64 19.10
C VAL A 376 32.91 -19.21 19.60
N ASN A 377 33.42 -20.22 18.91
CA ASN A 377 34.76 -20.74 19.16
C ASN A 377 35.81 -19.76 18.64
N CYS A 378 36.63 -19.27 19.53
CA CYS A 378 37.67 -18.28 19.20
C CYS A 378 39.05 -18.74 19.73
N VAL A 379 40.07 -18.49 18.93
CA VAL A 379 41.48 -18.76 19.31
C VAL A 379 42.22 -17.43 19.52
N PRO A 380 42.99 -17.28 20.61
CA PRO A 380 43.75 -16.07 20.83
C PRO A 380 44.79 -15.87 19.69
N LYS A 381 44.78 -14.71 19.05
CA LYS A 381 45.79 -14.28 18.08
C LYS A 381 46.99 -13.58 18.81
N GLY A 382 46.77 -13.18 20.07
CA GLY A 382 47.75 -12.48 20.85
C GLY A 382 47.60 -10.96 20.80
N GLN A 383 48.70 -10.30 21.13
CA GLN A 383 48.81 -8.84 21.13
C GLN A 383 49.30 -8.35 19.77
N LEU A 384 48.52 -7.55 19.11
CA LEU A 384 48.83 -6.99 17.80
C LEU A 384 49.24 -5.51 17.94
N ALA A 385 50.40 -5.15 17.41
CA ALA A 385 50.78 -3.75 17.25
C ALA A 385 50.03 -3.16 16.03
N ILE A 386 49.04 -2.33 16.31
CA ILE A 386 48.15 -1.77 15.30
C ILE A 386 48.48 -0.29 15.08
N LYS A 387 48.70 0.11 13.83
CA LYS A 387 49.03 1.50 13.48
C LYS A 387 47.92 2.47 13.97
N GLY A 388 48.34 3.49 14.71
CA GLY A 388 47.42 4.50 15.26
C GLY A 388 46.87 4.17 16.66
N PHE A 389 47.31 3.06 17.25
CA PHE A 389 47.03 2.70 18.64
C PHE A 389 48.36 2.67 19.46
N SER A 390 48.38 3.37 20.58
CA SER A 390 49.58 3.48 21.44
C SER A 390 49.87 2.21 22.22
N GLN A 391 48.87 1.36 22.43
CA GLN A 391 49.02 0.10 23.14
C GLN A 391 48.63 -1.08 22.20
N PRO A 392 49.31 -2.22 22.33
CA PRO A 392 48.93 -3.42 21.58
C PRO A 392 47.51 -3.83 21.88
N ILE A 393 46.81 -4.27 20.85
CA ILE A 393 45.40 -4.71 20.92
C ILE A 393 45.36 -6.23 21.03
N ILE A 394 44.61 -6.75 22.01
CA ILE A 394 44.36 -8.18 22.14
C ILE A 394 43.28 -8.57 21.10
N ALA A 395 43.63 -9.49 20.24
CA ALA A 395 42.73 -9.97 19.17
C ALA A 395 42.55 -11.50 19.23
N TYR A 396 41.42 -11.94 18.66
CA TYR A 396 41.04 -13.34 18.56
C TYR A 396 40.61 -13.68 17.13
N SER A 397 40.93 -14.89 16.70
CA SER A 397 40.40 -15.44 15.44
C SER A 397 39.14 -16.20 15.70
N ALA A 398 38.03 -15.82 15.07
CA ALA A 398 36.75 -16.52 15.18
C ALA A 398 36.70 -17.68 14.17
N LEU A 399 36.48 -18.91 14.68
CA LEU A 399 36.56 -20.15 13.89
C LEU A 399 35.18 -20.62 13.41
N ASP A 400 34.30 -20.89 14.34
CA ASP A 400 32.96 -21.45 14.07
C ASP A 400 32.00 -21.19 15.27
N LEU A 401 30.74 -21.55 15.10
CA LEU A 401 29.78 -21.57 16.20
C LEU A 401 29.99 -22.82 17.08
N SER A 402 29.97 -22.66 18.39
CA SER A 402 30.11 -23.76 19.34
C SER A 402 28.97 -24.77 19.18
N THR A 403 29.32 -26.05 19.00
CA THR A 403 28.37 -27.16 18.83
C THR A 403 27.48 -27.40 20.06
N ARG A 404 27.81 -26.81 21.22
CA ARG A 404 26.98 -26.91 22.44
C ARG A 404 25.63 -26.15 22.36
N HIS A 405 25.44 -25.27 21.37
CA HIS A 405 24.23 -24.45 21.17
C HIS A 405 23.64 -24.58 19.75
N GLY A 406 23.95 -25.69 19.05
CA GLY A 406 23.57 -25.90 17.65
C GLY A 406 22.06 -25.94 17.33
N ASN A 407 21.16 -25.74 18.31
CA ASN A 407 19.72 -25.66 18.12
C ASN A 407 19.10 -24.25 18.30
N GLN A 408 19.93 -23.21 18.43
CA GLN A 408 19.46 -21.83 18.56
C GLN A 408 20.20 -20.90 17.58
N THR A 409 20.28 -21.26 16.32
CA THR A 409 20.46 -20.25 15.28
C THR A 409 19.14 -19.47 15.19
N PRO A 410 19.11 -18.15 15.33
CA PRO A 410 17.95 -17.36 14.97
C PRO A 410 17.77 -17.50 13.46
N GLU A 411 16.86 -18.40 13.03
CA GLU A 411 16.35 -18.32 11.67
C GLU A 411 15.64 -16.97 11.52
N PRO A 412 15.90 -16.23 10.44
CA PRO A 412 15.24 -14.97 10.21
C PRO A 412 13.74 -15.24 10.01
N ASP A 413 12.94 -14.61 10.88
CA ASP A 413 11.48 -14.59 10.81
C ASP A 413 11.05 -13.83 9.54
N TYR A 414 10.52 -14.57 8.59
CA TYR A 414 9.93 -14.06 7.36
C TYR A 414 8.41 -13.88 7.55
N SER A 415 7.96 -12.93 8.37
CA SER A 415 6.58 -12.45 8.36
C SER A 415 6.49 -10.98 7.97
#